data_a99fda0e74df35e8b4a8ea39036eaf2d
#
_entry.id   a99fda0e74df35e8b4a8ea39036eaf2d
#
_cell.length_a   1.000
_cell.length_b   1.000
_cell.length_c   1.000
_cell.angle_alpha   90.00
_cell.angle_beta   90.00
_cell.angle_gamma   90.00
#
_symmetry.space_group_name_H-M   'P 1'
#
loop_
_entity.id
_entity.type
_entity.pdbx_description
1 polymer ?
#
loop_
_entity_poly.entity_id
_entity_poly.type
_entity_poly.pdbx_seq_one_letter_code
_entity_poly.pdbx_strand_id
1 'polypeptide(L)'
;MNIDSNPSEIENELKKLGYWDNLYSKNDYFGTGQTILANFAKDIIEKNSIKNMLELGCGQGRDSVFFAKLGCNIVAVDISENAIKFVERTKYDENLKNLQLVISDIQKSLNFQNLEFDMVYSNLSLQFFDLSKLSNIFSNIFDVMSSDSFFLFSTKKAGDKYYNFGNKISDSAFEYKGITRFFFTKSELETLLEKNFTIISFEEDKHVNPDNTVSVWWKILVKK
;
A
#
# COMPACT_ATOMS: atom_id res chain seq x y z
N MET A 1 -17.55 -19.58 3.40
CA MET A 1 -18.03 -18.46 2.57
C MET A 1 -19.05 -17.72 3.41
N ASN A 2 -18.72 -16.55 3.95
CA ASN A 2 -19.70 -15.70 4.61
C ASN A 2 -20.54 -15.02 3.53
N ILE A 3 -21.84 -15.32 3.53
CA ILE A 3 -22.80 -14.93 2.47
C ILE A 3 -23.52 -13.61 2.86
N ASP A 4 -22.86 -12.71 3.60
CA ASP A 4 -23.47 -11.45 4.06
C ASP A 4 -22.86 -10.18 3.44
N SER A 5 -22.22 -10.29 2.27
CA SER A 5 -21.77 -9.10 1.56
C SER A 5 -22.96 -8.45 0.83
N ASN A 6 -23.21 -7.19 1.15
CA ASN A 6 -24.24 -6.38 0.47
C ASN A 6 -23.96 -6.35 -1.04
N PRO A 7 -24.95 -6.62 -1.93
CA PRO A 7 -24.74 -6.59 -3.38
C PRO A 7 -24.08 -5.31 -3.92
N SER A 8 -24.33 -4.16 -3.31
CA SER A 8 -23.68 -2.90 -3.66
C SER A 8 -22.18 -2.86 -3.30
N GLU A 9 -21.74 -3.57 -2.26
CA GLU A 9 -20.33 -3.68 -1.89
C GLU A 9 -19.58 -4.58 -2.87
N ILE A 10 -20.18 -5.70 -3.25
CA ILE A 10 -19.62 -6.62 -4.26
C ILE A 10 -19.45 -5.89 -5.60
N GLU A 11 -20.45 -5.13 -6.03
CA GLU A 11 -20.38 -4.35 -7.27
C GLU A 11 -19.25 -3.29 -7.22
N ASN A 12 -19.08 -2.62 -6.10
CA ASN A 12 -18.00 -1.65 -5.91
C ASN A 12 -16.61 -2.30 -5.89
N GLU A 13 -16.48 -3.48 -5.31
CA GLU A 13 -15.21 -4.25 -5.32
C GLU A 13 -14.87 -4.73 -6.74
N LEU A 14 -15.84 -5.21 -7.49
CA LEU A 14 -15.64 -5.61 -8.90
C LEU A 14 -15.26 -4.42 -9.78
N LYS A 15 -15.87 -3.24 -9.57
CA LYS A 15 -15.48 -2.00 -10.26
C LYS A 15 -14.05 -1.58 -9.93
N LYS A 16 -13.67 -1.66 -8.67
CA LYS A 16 -12.30 -1.37 -8.19
C LYS A 16 -11.27 -2.28 -8.85
N LEU A 17 -11.52 -3.60 -8.82
CA LEU A 17 -10.66 -4.59 -9.46
C LEU A 17 -10.52 -4.32 -10.96
N GLY A 18 -11.64 -4.13 -11.67
CA GLY A 18 -11.63 -3.84 -13.11
C GLY A 18 -10.87 -2.55 -13.46
N TYR A 19 -10.94 -1.52 -12.61
CA TYR A 19 -10.17 -0.29 -12.78
C TYR A 19 -8.66 -0.54 -12.71
N TRP A 20 -8.19 -1.21 -11.65
CA TRP A 20 -6.76 -1.46 -11.46
C TRP A 20 -6.21 -2.39 -12.52
N ASP A 21 -6.94 -3.43 -12.87
CA ASP A 21 -6.51 -4.38 -13.88
C ASP A 21 -6.40 -3.72 -15.26
N ASN A 22 -7.34 -2.84 -15.62
CA ASN A 22 -7.26 -2.05 -16.86
C ASN A 22 -6.13 -1.02 -16.81
N LEU A 23 -5.88 -0.39 -15.66
CA LEU A 23 -4.78 0.57 -15.50
C LEU A 23 -3.43 -0.10 -15.73
N TYR A 24 -3.22 -1.26 -15.11
CA TYR A 24 -1.97 -2.02 -15.19
C TYR A 24 -1.84 -2.90 -16.44
N SER A 25 -2.86 -2.96 -17.31
CA SER A 25 -2.73 -3.56 -18.63
C SER A 25 -1.79 -2.79 -19.54
N LYS A 26 -1.51 -1.52 -19.22
CA LYS A 26 -0.54 -0.67 -19.91
C LYS A 26 0.84 -0.88 -19.31
N ASN A 27 1.84 -1.09 -20.15
CA ASN A 27 3.21 -1.22 -19.70
C ASN A 27 3.68 0.06 -18.97
N ASP A 28 4.34 -0.12 -17.83
CA ASP A 28 5.07 0.92 -17.10
C ASP A 28 4.25 2.19 -16.80
N TYR A 29 3.06 2.02 -16.24
CA TYR A 29 2.14 3.13 -15.98
C TYR A 29 2.70 4.18 -15.01
N PHE A 30 3.42 3.74 -13.96
CA PHE A 30 3.96 4.61 -12.92
C PHE A 30 5.47 4.87 -13.05
N GLY A 31 6.09 4.44 -14.15
CA GLY A 31 7.52 4.57 -14.40
C GLY A 31 8.38 3.54 -13.68
N THR A 32 9.66 3.54 -14.01
CA THR A 32 10.69 2.67 -13.43
C THR A 32 11.43 3.35 -12.28
N GLY A 33 12.06 2.56 -11.43
CA GLY A 33 12.83 3.04 -10.28
C GLY A 33 11.97 3.19 -9.01
N GLN A 34 12.62 3.07 -7.88
CA GLN A 34 12.00 3.08 -6.56
C GLN A 34 11.38 4.44 -6.22
N THR A 35 10.40 4.42 -5.33
CA THR A 35 9.73 5.64 -4.83
C THR A 35 10.56 6.37 -3.76
N ILE A 36 10.16 7.61 -3.43
CA ILE A 36 10.74 8.36 -2.31
C ILE A 36 10.57 7.61 -1.00
N LEU A 37 9.40 6.98 -0.80
CA LEU A 37 9.13 6.19 0.40
C LEU A 37 10.05 4.97 0.49
N ALA A 38 10.35 4.30 -0.63
CA ALA A 38 11.26 3.17 -0.67
C ALA A 38 12.72 3.58 -0.38
N ASN A 39 13.14 4.77 -0.79
CA ASN A 39 14.44 5.31 -0.38
C ASN A 39 14.51 5.54 1.13
N PHE A 40 13.44 6.05 1.74
CA PHE A 40 13.36 6.17 3.20
C PHE A 40 13.36 4.80 3.89
N ALA A 41 12.67 3.81 3.32
CA ALA A 41 12.67 2.43 3.81
C ALA A 41 14.07 1.81 3.80
N LYS A 42 14.90 2.11 2.78
CA LYS A 42 16.27 1.60 2.67
C LYS A 42 17.10 1.90 3.93
N ASP A 43 17.05 3.12 4.45
CA ASP A 43 17.81 3.50 5.64
C ASP A 43 17.37 2.69 6.87
N ILE A 44 16.05 2.39 6.97
CA ILE A 44 15.51 1.55 8.05
C ILE A 44 15.97 0.11 7.88
N ILE A 45 15.93 -0.43 6.65
CA ILE A 45 16.35 -1.79 6.30
C ILE A 45 17.81 -1.99 6.70
N GLU A 46 18.70 -1.10 6.27
CA GLU A 46 20.13 -1.19 6.52
C GLU A 46 20.44 -1.07 8.03
N LYS A 47 19.83 -0.10 8.72
CA LYS A 47 20.06 0.15 10.14
C LYS A 47 19.58 -0.99 11.06
N ASN A 48 18.47 -1.65 10.69
CA ASN A 48 17.84 -2.68 11.52
C ASN A 48 18.02 -4.10 10.98
N SER A 49 18.79 -4.28 9.91
CA SER A 49 19.08 -5.59 9.30
C SER A 49 17.80 -6.34 8.90
N ILE A 50 16.80 -5.61 8.37
CA ILE A 50 15.53 -6.17 7.90
C ILE A 50 15.76 -7.19 6.79
N LYS A 51 15.15 -8.36 6.89
CA LYS A 51 15.29 -9.46 5.93
C LYS A 51 13.99 -9.85 5.25
N ASN A 52 12.91 -9.96 6.01
CA ASN A 52 11.62 -10.41 5.50
C ASN A 52 10.64 -9.25 5.46
N MET A 53 10.16 -8.93 4.27
CA MET A 53 9.25 -7.80 4.05
C MET A 53 7.96 -8.24 3.38
N LEU A 54 6.86 -7.61 3.78
CA LEU A 54 5.56 -7.69 3.12
C LEU A 54 5.24 -6.35 2.49
N GLU A 55 5.02 -6.32 1.18
CA GLU A 55 4.54 -5.13 0.48
C GLU A 55 3.07 -5.27 0.10
N LEU A 56 2.25 -4.32 0.54
CA LEU A 56 0.81 -4.28 0.31
C LEU A 56 0.44 -3.26 -0.75
N GLY A 57 -0.18 -3.72 -1.85
CA GLY A 57 -0.51 -2.90 -3.01
C GLY A 57 0.74 -2.57 -3.83
N CYS A 58 1.49 -3.59 -4.22
CA CYS A 58 2.77 -3.42 -4.91
C CYS A 58 2.66 -2.85 -6.34
N GLY A 59 1.46 -2.88 -6.95
CA GLY A 59 1.28 -2.48 -8.33
C GLY A 59 2.24 -3.20 -9.28
N GLN A 60 2.92 -2.46 -10.15
CA GLN A 60 3.91 -3.00 -11.09
C GLN A 60 5.30 -3.24 -10.44
N GLY A 61 5.40 -3.27 -9.11
CA GLY A 61 6.54 -3.80 -8.37
C GLY A 61 7.79 -2.93 -8.32
N ARG A 62 7.66 -1.61 -8.52
CA ARG A 62 8.81 -0.67 -8.48
C ARG A 62 9.63 -0.82 -7.19
N ASP A 63 8.92 -0.81 -6.05
CA ASP A 63 9.53 -0.89 -4.74
C ASP A 63 9.88 -2.34 -4.37
N SER A 64 9.03 -3.33 -4.74
CA SER A 64 9.31 -4.77 -4.55
C SER A 64 10.64 -5.19 -5.18
N VAL A 65 10.84 -4.80 -6.45
CA VAL A 65 12.08 -5.09 -7.20
C VAL A 65 13.29 -4.42 -6.54
N PHE A 66 13.13 -3.18 -6.12
CA PHE A 66 14.18 -2.45 -5.40
C PHE A 66 14.57 -3.15 -4.10
N PHE A 67 13.61 -3.52 -3.25
CA PHE A 67 13.87 -4.22 -1.99
C PHE A 67 14.48 -5.61 -2.21
N ALA A 68 14.03 -6.34 -3.23
CA ALA A 68 14.61 -7.63 -3.59
C ALA A 68 16.09 -7.49 -4.00
N LYS A 69 16.45 -6.42 -4.73
CA LYS A 69 17.84 -6.09 -5.08
C LYS A 69 18.69 -5.68 -3.89
N LEU A 70 18.10 -5.14 -2.83
CA LEU A 70 18.77 -4.90 -1.55
C LEU A 70 19.04 -6.20 -0.76
N GLY A 71 18.52 -7.34 -1.23
CA GLY A 71 18.72 -8.65 -0.58
C GLY A 71 17.62 -9.03 0.42
N CYS A 72 16.53 -8.27 0.52
CA CYS A 72 15.37 -8.64 1.33
C CYS A 72 14.57 -9.76 0.67
N ASN A 73 13.99 -10.65 1.45
CA ASN A 73 12.96 -11.59 1.00
C ASN A 73 11.63 -10.86 0.99
N ILE A 74 11.04 -10.70 -0.18
CA ILE A 74 9.81 -9.92 -0.35
C ILE A 74 8.64 -10.82 -0.66
N VAL A 75 7.53 -10.63 0.06
CA VAL A 75 6.19 -11.04 -0.36
C VAL A 75 5.46 -9.78 -0.84
N ALA A 76 5.19 -9.69 -2.13
CA ALA A 76 4.51 -8.56 -2.74
C ALA A 76 3.07 -8.93 -3.10
N VAL A 77 2.11 -8.15 -2.60
CA VAL A 77 0.68 -8.41 -2.73
C VAL A 77 0.02 -7.29 -3.53
N ASP A 78 -0.76 -7.67 -4.52
CA ASP A 78 -1.69 -6.75 -5.20
C ASP A 78 -2.97 -7.49 -5.59
N ILE A 79 -4.07 -6.75 -5.76
CA ILE A 79 -5.35 -7.31 -6.20
C ILE A 79 -5.39 -7.51 -7.71
N SER A 80 -4.58 -6.76 -8.47
CA SER A 80 -4.55 -6.80 -9.94
C SER A 80 -3.68 -7.93 -10.46
N GLU A 81 -4.29 -8.81 -11.23
CA GLU A 81 -3.60 -9.88 -11.93
C GLU A 81 -2.59 -9.32 -12.96
N ASN A 82 -2.96 -8.24 -13.67
CA ASN A 82 -2.09 -7.60 -14.65
C ASN A 82 -0.86 -6.94 -14.00
N ALA A 83 -1.03 -6.34 -12.82
CA ALA A 83 0.09 -5.84 -12.04
C ALA A 83 1.08 -6.96 -11.69
N ILE A 84 0.58 -8.05 -11.13
CA ILE A 84 1.39 -9.21 -10.73
C ILE A 84 2.10 -9.85 -11.93
N LYS A 85 1.40 -10.03 -13.06
CA LYS A 85 2.02 -10.55 -14.30
C LYS A 85 3.16 -9.66 -14.80
N PHE A 86 3.05 -8.34 -14.63
CA PHE A 86 4.13 -7.41 -14.99
C PHE A 86 5.36 -7.63 -14.08
N VAL A 87 5.15 -7.71 -12.78
CA VAL A 87 6.24 -7.96 -11.82
C VAL A 87 6.89 -9.33 -12.04
N GLU A 88 6.09 -10.35 -12.39
CA GLU A 88 6.59 -11.70 -12.66
C GLU A 88 7.58 -11.75 -13.83
N ARG A 89 7.31 -10.98 -14.89
CA ARG A 89 8.26 -10.82 -16.01
C ARG A 89 9.56 -10.18 -15.53
N THR A 90 9.47 -9.06 -14.82
CA THR A 90 10.66 -8.37 -14.29
C THR A 90 11.44 -9.28 -13.33
N LYS A 91 10.75 -10.02 -12.47
CA LYS A 91 11.35 -11.01 -11.57
C LYS A 91 12.14 -12.09 -12.34
N TYR A 92 11.57 -12.59 -13.44
CA TYR A 92 12.22 -13.58 -14.31
C TYR A 92 13.45 -12.98 -15.00
N ASP A 93 13.29 -11.83 -15.65
CA ASP A 93 14.35 -11.17 -16.43
C ASP A 93 15.54 -10.78 -15.55
N GLU A 94 15.28 -10.38 -14.30
CA GLU A 94 16.31 -9.98 -13.34
C GLU A 94 16.74 -11.10 -12.36
N ASN A 95 16.21 -12.31 -12.53
CA ASN A 95 16.52 -13.49 -11.69
C ASN A 95 16.34 -13.26 -10.17
N LEU A 96 15.27 -12.56 -9.77
CA LEU A 96 14.97 -12.22 -8.38
C LEU A 96 14.29 -13.40 -7.65
N LYS A 97 15.07 -14.33 -7.10
CA LYS A 97 14.56 -15.53 -6.42
C LYS A 97 13.92 -15.24 -5.05
N ASN A 98 14.29 -14.12 -4.45
CA ASN A 98 13.82 -13.63 -3.15
C ASN A 98 12.56 -12.74 -3.23
N LEU A 99 11.86 -12.72 -4.36
CA LEU A 99 10.61 -12.02 -4.56
C LEU A 99 9.48 -13.03 -4.80
N GLN A 100 8.53 -13.11 -3.87
CA GLN A 100 7.29 -13.88 -3.99
C GLN A 100 6.15 -12.95 -4.35
N LEU A 101 5.26 -13.36 -5.25
CA LEU A 101 4.13 -12.57 -5.74
C LEU A 101 2.82 -13.25 -5.33
N VAL A 102 1.85 -12.46 -4.85
CA VAL A 102 0.57 -12.94 -4.38
C VAL A 102 -0.56 -12.07 -4.90
N ILE A 103 -1.53 -12.66 -5.59
CA ILE A 103 -2.77 -11.97 -5.96
C ILE A 103 -3.74 -12.09 -4.78
N SER A 104 -3.98 -11.00 -4.08
CA SER A 104 -4.91 -10.98 -2.95
C SER A 104 -5.44 -9.58 -2.67
N ASP A 105 -6.66 -9.53 -2.13
CA ASP A 105 -7.20 -8.30 -1.53
C ASP A 105 -6.65 -8.14 -0.11
N ILE A 106 -5.99 -7.02 0.16
CA ILE A 106 -5.39 -6.70 1.45
C ILE A 106 -6.40 -6.53 2.59
N GLN A 107 -7.71 -6.42 2.27
CA GLN A 107 -8.79 -6.43 3.26
C GLN A 107 -9.02 -7.82 3.87
N LYS A 108 -8.61 -8.87 3.16
CA LYS A 108 -8.76 -10.25 3.63
C LYS A 108 -7.66 -10.58 4.64
N SER A 109 -7.87 -11.66 5.40
CA SER A 109 -6.83 -12.17 6.30
C SER A 109 -5.53 -12.45 5.54
N LEU A 110 -4.43 -11.90 6.02
CA LEU A 110 -3.09 -12.10 5.51
C LEU A 110 -2.53 -13.38 6.12
N ASN A 111 -2.77 -14.52 5.46
CA ASN A 111 -2.23 -15.82 5.92
C ASN A 111 -1.07 -16.25 5.04
N PHE A 112 0.14 -16.12 5.56
CA PHE A 112 1.39 -16.49 4.89
C PHE A 112 2.07 -17.72 5.51
N GLN A 113 1.29 -18.71 5.99
CA GLN A 113 1.80 -20.01 6.49
C GLN A 113 2.92 -19.86 7.56
N ASN A 114 2.67 -19.06 8.60
CA ASN A 114 3.61 -18.80 9.71
C ASN A 114 4.85 -17.97 9.31
N LEU A 115 4.86 -17.27 8.19
CA LEU A 115 5.86 -16.25 7.94
C LEU A 115 5.55 -15.01 8.80
N GLU A 116 6.56 -14.55 9.51
CA GLU A 116 6.55 -13.27 10.20
C GLU A 116 7.44 -12.27 9.45
N PHE A 117 7.04 -11.01 9.43
CA PHE A 117 7.73 -9.97 8.68
C PHE A 117 8.41 -8.97 9.61
N ASP A 118 9.68 -8.68 9.32
CA ASP A 118 10.46 -7.66 10.00
C ASP A 118 10.01 -6.25 9.61
N MET A 119 9.42 -6.13 8.42
CA MET A 119 8.84 -4.87 7.93
C MET A 119 7.63 -5.13 7.05
N VAL A 120 6.55 -4.40 7.30
CA VAL A 120 5.43 -4.23 6.37
C VAL A 120 5.56 -2.87 5.70
N TYR A 121 5.30 -2.82 4.40
CA TYR A 121 5.43 -1.62 3.58
C TYR A 121 4.19 -1.42 2.72
N SER A 122 3.72 -0.17 2.58
CA SER A 122 2.61 0.17 1.69
C SER A 122 2.73 1.61 1.18
N ASN A 123 2.85 1.79 -0.11
CA ASN A 123 2.99 3.10 -0.70
C ASN A 123 1.74 3.50 -1.50
N LEU A 124 0.99 4.48 -1.00
CA LEU A 124 -0.17 5.07 -1.66
C LEU A 124 -1.22 4.03 -2.11
N SER A 125 -1.45 2.98 -1.31
CA SER A 125 -2.53 2.01 -1.54
C SER A 125 -3.63 2.06 -0.46
N LEU A 126 -3.32 2.54 0.74
CA LEU A 126 -4.26 2.55 1.86
C LEU A 126 -5.35 3.64 1.77
N GLN A 127 -5.15 4.67 0.96
CA GLN A 127 -6.18 5.70 0.71
C GLN A 127 -7.42 5.20 -0.03
N PHE A 128 -7.47 3.95 -0.45
CA PHE A 128 -8.63 3.36 -1.12
C PHE A 128 -9.58 2.66 -0.14
N PHE A 129 -9.33 2.77 1.16
CA PHE A 129 -10.12 2.17 2.24
C PHE A 129 -10.52 3.24 3.25
N ASP A 130 -11.76 3.16 3.74
CA ASP A 130 -12.24 4.01 4.84
C ASP A 130 -11.60 3.61 6.18
N LEU A 131 -11.83 4.42 7.23
CA LEU A 131 -11.25 4.18 8.56
C LEU A 131 -11.66 2.83 9.18
N SER A 132 -12.88 2.36 8.90
CA SER A 132 -13.36 1.07 9.42
C SER A 132 -12.58 -0.09 8.79
N LYS A 133 -12.42 -0.05 7.46
CA LYS A 133 -11.63 -1.04 6.72
C LYS A 133 -10.15 -0.96 7.09
N LEU A 134 -9.60 0.26 7.26
CA LEU A 134 -8.21 0.43 7.74
C LEU A 134 -7.99 -0.17 9.13
N SER A 135 -8.96 -0.07 10.03
CA SER A 135 -8.87 -0.71 11.35
C SER A 135 -8.63 -2.22 11.25
N ASN A 136 -9.37 -2.90 10.37
CA ASN A 136 -9.23 -4.33 10.14
C ASN A 136 -7.90 -4.66 9.43
N ILE A 137 -7.53 -3.86 8.42
CA ILE A 137 -6.26 -4.01 7.71
C ILE A 137 -5.08 -3.87 8.68
N PHE A 138 -5.09 -2.88 9.56
CA PHE A 138 -4.03 -2.66 10.56
C PHE A 138 -3.94 -3.79 11.58
N SER A 139 -5.08 -4.38 11.99
CA SER A 139 -5.08 -5.58 12.82
C SER A 139 -4.44 -6.77 12.08
N ASN A 140 -4.82 -7.02 10.83
CA ASN A 140 -4.24 -8.09 10.03
C ASN A 140 -2.73 -7.89 9.80
N ILE A 141 -2.29 -6.64 9.61
CA ILE A 141 -0.86 -6.29 9.51
C ILE A 141 -0.15 -6.63 10.82
N PHE A 142 -0.70 -6.20 11.95
CA PHE A 142 -0.12 -6.46 13.26
C PHE A 142 0.07 -7.96 13.51
N ASP A 143 -0.88 -8.79 13.09
CA ASP A 143 -0.84 -10.25 13.30
C ASP A 143 0.30 -10.94 12.54
N VAL A 144 0.70 -10.42 11.38
CA VAL A 144 1.77 -11.01 10.55
C VAL A 144 3.16 -10.39 10.79
N MET A 145 3.24 -9.38 11.63
CA MET A 145 4.49 -8.71 11.99
C MET A 145 5.20 -9.46 13.12
N SER A 146 6.53 -9.60 13.02
CA SER A 146 7.37 -10.06 14.13
C SER A 146 7.42 -9.05 15.27
N SER A 147 7.88 -9.49 16.43
CA SER A 147 8.14 -8.57 17.55
C SER A 147 9.21 -7.55 17.16
N ASP A 148 9.07 -6.31 17.61
CA ASP A 148 9.99 -5.20 17.31
C ASP A 148 10.09 -4.78 15.84
N SER A 149 9.20 -5.26 14.98
CA SER A 149 9.16 -4.98 13.55
C SER A 149 8.53 -3.62 13.21
N PHE A 150 8.66 -3.21 11.96
CA PHE A 150 8.24 -1.89 11.49
C PHE A 150 7.08 -1.98 10.48
N PHE A 151 6.18 -1.01 10.54
CA PHE A 151 5.23 -0.77 9.46
C PHE A 151 5.42 0.65 8.92
N LEU A 152 5.85 0.74 7.66
CA LEU A 152 6.04 2.00 6.95
C LEU A 152 5.01 2.13 5.85
N PHE A 153 4.26 3.22 5.85
CA PHE A 153 3.30 3.46 4.79
C PHE A 153 3.11 4.93 4.46
N SER A 154 2.55 5.18 3.28
CA SER A 154 2.05 6.49 2.89
C SER A 154 0.57 6.44 2.53
N THR A 155 -0.14 7.52 2.81
CA THR A 155 -1.57 7.67 2.47
C THR A 155 -1.93 9.13 2.24
N LYS A 156 -2.99 9.38 1.48
CA LYS A 156 -3.40 10.72 1.07
C LYS A 156 -3.95 11.56 2.22
N LYS A 157 -3.73 12.87 2.14
CA LYS A 157 -4.26 13.87 3.06
C LYS A 157 -4.95 15.02 2.31
N ALA A 158 -5.70 15.85 3.03
CA ALA A 158 -6.25 17.08 2.49
C ALA A 158 -5.14 17.98 1.92
N GLY A 159 -5.43 18.62 0.78
CA GLY A 159 -4.45 19.42 0.02
C GLY A 159 -3.77 18.68 -1.13
N ASP A 160 -3.96 17.36 -1.26
CA ASP A 160 -3.56 16.61 -2.45
C ASP A 160 -4.39 17.03 -3.67
N LYS A 161 -3.84 16.91 -4.87
CA LYS A 161 -4.52 17.27 -6.12
C LYS A 161 -5.85 16.58 -6.38
N TYR A 162 -6.11 15.46 -5.75
CA TYR A 162 -7.38 14.74 -5.84
C TYR A 162 -8.35 15.09 -4.69
N TYR A 163 -7.94 15.90 -3.71
CA TYR A 163 -8.83 16.40 -2.69
C TYR A 163 -9.77 17.45 -3.30
N ASN A 164 -11.05 17.35 -3.03
CA ASN A 164 -12.12 18.15 -3.68
C ASN A 164 -12.21 17.95 -5.21
N PHE A 165 -11.70 16.82 -5.73
CA PHE A 165 -11.75 16.52 -7.15
C PHE A 165 -12.66 15.31 -7.42
N GLY A 166 -13.57 15.44 -8.38
CA GLY A 166 -14.57 14.42 -8.72
C GLY A 166 -15.85 14.53 -7.88
N ASN A 167 -16.57 13.44 -7.71
CA ASN A 167 -17.81 13.38 -6.95
C ASN A 167 -17.52 13.31 -5.45
N LYS A 168 -18.08 14.26 -4.69
CA LYS A 168 -17.95 14.26 -3.22
C LYS A 168 -18.80 13.12 -2.63
N ILE A 169 -18.16 12.20 -1.92
CA ILE A 169 -18.80 11.10 -1.18
C ILE A 169 -18.99 11.49 0.29
N SER A 170 -17.98 12.15 0.89
CA SER A 170 -18.02 12.75 2.22
C SER A 170 -17.06 13.94 2.28
N ASP A 171 -16.89 14.57 3.45
CA ASP A 171 -15.95 15.67 3.62
C ASP A 171 -14.47 15.24 3.43
N SER A 172 -14.18 13.97 3.60
CA SER A 172 -12.83 13.41 3.44
C SER A 172 -12.72 12.34 2.34
N ALA A 173 -13.79 12.17 1.50
CA ALA A 173 -13.78 11.15 0.46
C ALA A 173 -14.35 11.68 -0.87
N PHE A 174 -13.61 11.44 -1.94
CA PHE A 174 -13.97 11.87 -3.30
C PHE A 174 -13.79 10.74 -4.30
N GLU A 175 -14.77 10.55 -5.18
CA GLU A 175 -14.73 9.56 -6.24
C GLU A 175 -14.35 10.20 -7.57
N TYR A 176 -13.40 9.60 -8.26
CA TYR A 176 -13.07 9.95 -9.64
C TYR A 176 -12.83 8.68 -10.45
N LYS A 177 -13.53 8.57 -11.59
CA LYS A 177 -13.48 7.40 -12.50
C LYS A 177 -13.81 6.06 -11.79
N GLY A 178 -14.80 6.08 -10.89
CA GLY A 178 -15.24 4.90 -10.15
C GLY A 178 -14.33 4.51 -8.98
N ILE A 179 -13.31 5.30 -8.67
CA ILE A 179 -12.40 5.05 -7.55
C ILE A 179 -12.56 6.12 -6.49
N THR A 180 -13.03 5.70 -5.31
CA THR A 180 -13.07 6.54 -4.12
C THR A 180 -11.69 6.62 -3.47
N ARG A 181 -11.26 7.83 -3.16
CA ARG A 181 -10.05 8.13 -2.39
C ARG A 181 -10.43 8.81 -1.09
N PHE A 182 -9.86 8.33 -0.01
CA PHE A 182 -10.00 8.88 1.33
C PHE A 182 -8.77 9.73 1.66
N PHE A 183 -9.00 10.84 2.34
CA PHE A 183 -7.99 11.81 2.72
C PHE A 183 -8.05 12.01 4.23
N PHE A 184 -7.05 11.48 4.91
CA PHE A 184 -7.07 11.36 6.36
C PHE A 184 -6.43 12.57 7.03
N THR A 185 -6.97 12.94 8.18
CA THR A 185 -6.32 13.82 9.13
C THR A 185 -5.28 13.05 9.94
N LYS A 186 -4.32 13.77 10.54
CA LYS A 186 -3.33 13.18 11.43
C LYS A 186 -4.01 12.48 12.61
N SER A 187 -4.95 13.16 13.26
CA SER A 187 -5.66 12.64 14.45
C SER A 187 -6.43 11.35 14.18
N GLU A 188 -7.09 11.23 13.02
CA GLU A 188 -7.80 9.99 12.64
C GLU A 188 -6.86 8.80 12.55
N LEU A 189 -5.70 8.99 11.91
CA LEU A 189 -4.72 7.91 11.76
C LEU A 189 -3.99 7.60 13.07
N GLU A 190 -3.65 8.62 13.88
CA GLU A 190 -3.07 8.41 15.21
C GLU A 190 -4.00 7.57 16.08
N THR A 191 -5.28 7.93 16.16
CA THR A 191 -6.30 7.18 16.93
C THR A 191 -6.41 5.72 16.48
N LEU A 192 -6.23 5.45 15.18
CA LEU A 192 -6.28 4.09 14.65
C LEU A 192 -5.02 3.29 14.96
N LEU A 193 -3.86 3.91 14.80
CA LEU A 193 -2.56 3.27 14.95
C LEU A 193 -2.21 2.96 16.41
N GLU A 194 -2.51 3.89 17.33
CA GLU A 194 -2.20 3.75 18.76
C GLU A 194 -2.88 2.56 19.44
N LYS A 195 -3.85 1.93 18.77
CA LYS A 195 -4.49 0.70 19.28
C LYS A 195 -3.52 -0.49 19.32
N ASN A 196 -2.61 -0.56 18.36
CA ASN A 196 -1.75 -1.71 18.14
C ASN A 196 -0.27 -1.36 17.99
N PHE A 197 0.07 -0.11 17.68
CA PHE A 197 1.42 0.30 17.29
C PHE A 197 1.95 1.45 18.12
N THR A 198 3.26 1.53 18.21
CA THR A 198 3.97 2.73 18.68
C THR A 198 4.37 3.58 17.48
N ILE A 199 3.93 4.83 17.43
CA ILE A 199 4.26 5.76 16.36
C ILE A 199 5.70 6.25 16.53
N ILE A 200 6.56 6.01 15.53
CA ILE A 200 7.96 6.45 15.51
C ILE A 200 8.10 7.79 14.78
N SER A 201 7.48 7.92 13.60
CA SER A 201 7.41 9.19 12.89
C SER A 201 6.09 9.35 12.16
N PHE A 202 5.62 10.59 12.05
CA PHE A 202 4.40 10.97 11.37
C PHE A 202 4.63 12.32 10.68
N GLU A 203 4.91 12.28 9.39
CA GLU A 203 5.37 13.43 8.63
C GLU A 203 4.47 13.69 7.42
N GLU A 204 4.33 14.98 7.07
CA GLU A 204 3.78 15.36 5.78
C GLU A 204 4.89 15.34 4.74
N ASP A 205 4.58 14.77 3.57
CA ASP A 205 5.44 14.84 2.41
C ASP A 205 4.67 15.33 1.19
N LYS A 206 5.35 15.95 0.24
CA LYS A 206 4.74 16.56 -0.93
C LYS A 206 5.62 16.51 -2.16
N HIS A 207 4.97 16.50 -3.32
CA HIS A 207 5.63 16.58 -4.62
C HIS A 207 4.88 17.54 -5.53
N VAL A 208 5.61 18.45 -6.17
CA VAL A 208 5.07 19.30 -7.23
C VAL A 208 5.17 18.55 -8.55
N ASN A 209 4.03 18.28 -9.15
CA ASN A 209 3.94 17.56 -10.43
C ASN A 209 4.34 18.48 -11.60
N PRO A 210 4.70 17.94 -12.78
CA PRO A 210 5.03 18.74 -13.94
C PRO A 210 3.94 19.70 -14.43
N ASP A 211 2.68 19.41 -14.10
CA ASP A 211 1.51 20.25 -14.38
C ASP A 211 1.24 21.30 -13.29
N ASN A 212 2.19 21.53 -12.38
CA ASN A 212 2.09 22.41 -11.21
C ASN A 212 1.04 22.02 -10.18
N THR A 213 0.37 20.89 -10.32
CA THR A 213 -0.45 20.34 -9.23
C THR A 213 0.43 19.79 -8.11
N VAL A 214 -0.11 19.74 -6.89
CA VAL A 214 0.64 19.23 -5.74
C VAL A 214 0.06 17.90 -5.28
N SER A 215 0.90 16.89 -5.22
CA SER A 215 0.59 15.64 -4.53
C SER A 215 1.05 15.74 -3.09
N VAL A 216 0.15 15.46 -2.13
CA VAL A 216 0.45 15.54 -0.69
C VAL A 216 0.00 14.26 -0.02
N TRP A 217 0.83 13.76 0.88
CA TRP A 217 0.54 12.53 1.63
C TRP A 217 1.16 12.56 3.03
N TRP A 218 0.64 11.69 3.88
CA TRP A 218 1.28 11.32 5.13
C TRP A 218 2.32 10.22 4.87
N LYS A 219 3.50 10.37 5.46
CA LYS A 219 4.53 9.35 5.59
C LYS A 219 4.59 8.93 7.04
N ILE A 220 4.32 7.67 7.33
CA ILE A 220 4.10 7.17 8.67
C ILE A 220 4.94 5.92 8.90
N LEU A 221 5.73 5.95 9.97
CA LEU A 221 6.49 4.81 10.47
C LEU A 221 6.01 4.47 11.87
N VAL A 222 5.60 3.22 12.05
CA VAL A 222 5.21 2.68 13.34
C VAL A 222 5.97 1.40 13.66
N LYS A 223 5.98 1.00 14.92
CA LYS A 223 6.60 -0.21 15.45
C LYS A 223 5.57 -1.07 16.17
N LYS A 224 5.66 -2.41 16.00
CA LYS A 224 4.92 -3.41 16.78
C LYS A 224 5.51 -3.55 18.17
#